data_cbd4abf1ba6d3d09b61f4123bc2a1494
#
_entry.id   cbd4abf1ba6d3d09b61f4123bc2a1494
#
_cell.length_a   1.000
_cell.length_b   1.000
_cell.length_c   1.000
_cell.angle_alpha   90.00
_cell.angle_beta   90.00
_cell.angle_gamma   90.00
#
_symmetry.space_group_name_H-M   'P 1'
#
loop_
_entity.id
_entity.type
_entity.pdbx_description
1 polymer ?
#
loop_
_entity_poly.entity_id
_entity_poly.type
_entity_poly.pdbx_seq_one_letter_code
_entity_poly.pdbx_strand_id
1 'polypeptide(L)'
;MRDKTLWVSISDSFSKGWYQKVVLKGGRVSSITVTKDSVTEQRQRSGLFASLKQVLKAQGLRYKDLAEKMKTSEPTIKRLFAEQDCKLSRLMEVCEAVGISFTDLVELAAQQTICPTELSLETEQALASKLGLMSFFMLLVSEFDIDFILEKNHLSKQDGYLYLRELEKLGLIRLRQDDSYYFLVNRPIRWRLDGPLHSILVNVNQGFIKESISQNDSEKYPFYSASRLLSPNSIKQLTQDIDNLYQTFQKQAALDQMFYPREELLPFKTVLTLGAFDLVKYFKVPPYL
;
A
#
# COMPACT_ATOMS: atom_id res chain seq x y z
N MET A 1 43.79 -29.82 2.21
CA MET A 1 42.63 -30.23 1.38
C MET A 1 41.83 -28.93 1.09
N ARG A 2 41.77 -28.53 -0.19
CA ARG A 2 41.09 -27.29 -0.58
C ARG A 2 39.59 -27.57 -0.77
N ASP A 3 38.74 -26.88 -0.07
CA ASP A 3 37.28 -26.92 -0.28
C ASP A 3 36.96 -26.43 -1.70
N LYS A 4 36.31 -27.27 -2.49
CA LYS A 4 35.81 -26.89 -3.82
C LYS A 4 34.40 -26.34 -3.68
N THR A 5 34.25 -25.08 -4.02
CA THR A 5 32.93 -24.41 -4.12
C THR A 5 32.46 -24.55 -5.58
N LEU A 6 31.31 -25.19 -5.78
CA LEU A 6 30.66 -25.28 -7.08
C LEU A 6 29.43 -24.36 -7.07
N TRP A 7 29.33 -23.51 -8.10
CA TRP A 7 28.13 -22.73 -8.37
C TRP A 7 27.27 -23.46 -9.39
N VAL A 8 26.06 -23.82 -9.03
CA VAL A 8 25.09 -24.41 -9.95
C VAL A 8 24.06 -23.36 -10.32
N SER A 9 23.99 -23.03 -11.60
CA SER A 9 22.95 -22.20 -12.17
C SER A 9 21.74 -23.05 -12.47
N ILE A 10 20.60 -22.71 -11.90
CA ILE A 10 19.32 -23.30 -12.31
C ILE A 10 18.67 -22.30 -13.27
N SER A 11 18.75 -22.62 -14.57
CA SER A 11 18.02 -21.91 -15.60
C SER A 11 16.63 -22.50 -15.69
N ASP A 12 15.63 -21.78 -15.19
CA ASP A 12 14.29 -21.80 -15.77
C ASP A 12 13.64 -20.44 -15.59
N SER A 13 13.17 -19.97 -16.71
CA SER A 13 12.49 -18.75 -17.07
C SER A 13 11.71 -18.08 -15.92
N PHE A 14 12.29 -17.04 -15.33
CA PHE A 14 11.71 -15.74 -14.96
C PHE A 14 12.80 -14.89 -14.29
N SER A 15 13.01 -13.72 -14.84
CA SER A 15 14.03 -12.73 -14.51
C SER A 15 14.27 -12.48 -13.01
N LYS A 16 15.36 -13.01 -12.50
CA LYS A 16 16.33 -12.53 -11.50
C LYS A 16 17.04 -13.74 -10.88
N GLY A 17 18.34 -13.89 -11.23
CA GLY A 17 19.16 -15.02 -10.79
C GLY A 17 19.32 -15.09 -9.29
N TRP A 18 19.01 -16.23 -8.73
CA TRP A 18 19.33 -16.63 -7.37
C TRP A 18 20.50 -17.61 -7.43
N TYR A 19 21.55 -17.34 -6.64
CA TYR A 19 22.68 -18.25 -6.51
C TYR A 19 22.59 -18.97 -5.16
N GLN A 20 22.71 -20.28 -5.19
CA GLN A 20 22.79 -21.12 -3.99
C GLN A 20 24.26 -21.50 -3.75
N LYS A 21 24.78 -21.24 -2.54
CA LYS A 21 26.13 -21.67 -2.13
C LYS A 21 26.06 -23.05 -1.54
N VAL A 22 26.64 -24.02 -2.23
CA VAL A 22 26.78 -25.41 -1.75
C VAL A 22 28.20 -25.59 -1.20
N VAL A 23 28.33 -25.92 0.08
CA VAL A 23 29.61 -26.21 0.72
C VAL A 23 29.70 -27.74 0.90
N LEU A 24 30.68 -28.38 0.25
CA LEU A 24 30.95 -29.79 0.39
C LEU A 24 31.96 -30.03 1.54
N LYS A 25 31.53 -30.67 2.62
CA LYS A 25 32.41 -31.21 3.67
C LYS A 25 32.33 -32.72 3.69
N GLY A 26 33.47 -33.36 3.42
CA GLY A 26 33.66 -34.80 3.73
C GLY A 26 32.75 -35.78 2.99
N GLY A 27 32.46 -35.56 1.71
CA GLY A 27 31.82 -36.57 0.86
C GLY A 27 30.34 -36.91 1.16
N ARG A 28 29.69 -36.19 2.05
CA ARG A 28 28.23 -36.25 2.23
C ARG A 28 27.59 -34.91 1.95
N VAL A 29 26.61 -34.94 1.08
CA VAL A 29 25.75 -33.75 0.79
C VAL A 29 24.76 -33.64 1.95
N SER A 30 25.01 -32.75 2.91
CA SER A 30 23.98 -32.31 3.83
C SER A 30 23.24 -31.13 3.16
N SER A 31 22.14 -31.46 2.50
CA SER A 31 21.24 -30.47 1.95
C SER A 31 20.57 -29.71 3.09
N ILE A 32 21.02 -28.49 3.39
CA ILE A 32 20.17 -27.52 4.05
C ILE A 32 19.24 -26.99 2.95
N THR A 33 18.10 -27.64 2.80
CA THR A 33 17.01 -27.12 1.98
C THR A 33 16.42 -25.94 2.73
N VAL A 34 16.91 -24.73 2.45
CA VAL A 34 16.13 -23.52 2.75
C VAL A 34 15.00 -23.54 1.75
N THR A 35 13.88 -24.11 2.15
CA THR A 35 12.69 -24.18 1.31
C THR A 35 12.18 -22.76 1.10
N LYS A 36 11.70 -22.48 -0.11
CA LYS A 36 11.02 -21.23 -0.48
C LYS A 36 9.91 -20.88 0.53
N ASP A 37 9.37 -21.90 1.17
CA ASP A 37 8.33 -21.83 2.19
C ASP A 37 8.79 -21.15 3.49
N SER A 38 10.03 -21.40 3.96
CA SER A 38 10.54 -20.80 5.22
C SER A 38 10.76 -19.28 5.11
N VAL A 39 11.21 -18.79 3.97
CA VAL A 39 11.41 -17.34 3.72
C VAL A 39 10.05 -16.64 3.61
N THR A 40 9.08 -17.27 2.97
CA THR A 40 7.72 -16.73 2.83
C THR A 40 7.02 -16.70 4.18
N GLU A 41 7.12 -17.76 4.97
CA GLU A 41 6.56 -17.86 6.31
C GLU A 41 7.16 -16.81 7.26
N GLN A 42 8.48 -16.64 7.26
CA GLN A 42 9.14 -15.64 8.09
C GLN A 42 8.75 -14.21 7.68
N ARG A 43 8.57 -13.92 6.39
CA ARG A 43 8.05 -12.66 5.89
C ARG A 43 6.64 -12.39 6.38
N GLN A 44 5.75 -13.38 6.28
CA GLN A 44 4.36 -13.25 6.74
C GLN A 44 4.30 -13.00 8.25
N ARG A 45 5.06 -13.75 9.05
CA ARG A 45 5.15 -13.54 10.50
C ARG A 45 5.65 -12.13 10.84
N SER A 46 6.75 -11.70 10.24
CA SER A 46 7.28 -10.36 10.45
C SER A 46 6.28 -9.27 10.08
N GLY A 47 5.50 -9.46 9.00
CA GLY A 47 4.42 -8.56 8.59
C GLY A 47 3.33 -8.46 9.65
N LEU A 48 2.84 -9.59 10.18
CA LEU A 48 1.82 -9.61 11.23
C LEU A 48 2.28 -8.88 12.50
N PHE A 49 3.49 -9.15 12.98
CA PHE A 49 4.03 -8.48 14.18
C PHE A 49 4.34 -6.99 13.95
N ALA A 50 4.74 -6.61 12.73
CA ALA A 50 4.90 -5.20 12.37
C ALA A 50 3.56 -4.46 12.37
N SER A 51 2.49 -5.08 11.85
CA SER A 51 1.13 -4.55 11.90
C SER A 51 0.62 -4.39 13.34
N LEU A 52 0.82 -5.39 14.20
CA LEU A 52 0.49 -5.27 15.62
C LEU A 52 1.21 -4.11 16.31
N LYS A 53 2.50 -3.88 16.01
CA LYS A 53 3.22 -2.71 16.54
C LYS A 53 2.60 -1.39 16.08
N GLN A 54 2.13 -1.32 14.84
CA GLN A 54 1.45 -0.13 14.33
C GLN A 54 0.10 0.10 15.00
N VAL A 55 -0.69 -0.95 15.20
CA VAL A 55 -1.96 -0.90 15.94
C VAL A 55 -1.74 -0.38 17.36
N LEU A 56 -0.77 -0.95 18.08
CA LEU A 56 -0.42 -0.46 19.42
C LEU A 56 -0.05 1.03 19.42
N LYS A 57 0.77 1.44 18.45
CA LYS A 57 1.19 2.84 18.31
C LYS A 57 0.00 3.77 18.01
N ALA A 58 -0.89 3.37 17.11
CA ALA A 58 -2.08 4.14 16.74
C ALA A 58 -3.02 4.34 17.94
N GLN A 59 -3.16 3.33 18.78
CA GLN A 59 -3.96 3.40 20.01
C GLN A 59 -3.23 4.04 21.20
N GLY A 60 -1.97 4.45 21.05
CA GLY A 60 -1.15 4.97 22.14
C GLY A 60 -0.81 3.92 23.22
N LEU A 61 -0.98 2.62 22.92
CA LEU A 61 -0.74 1.53 23.86
C LEU A 61 0.74 1.15 23.90
N ARG A 62 1.28 1.05 25.11
CA ARG A 62 2.64 0.52 25.36
C ARG A 62 2.58 -0.96 25.68
N TYR A 63 3.70 -1.67 25.62
CA TYR A 63 3.79 -3.08 25.99
C TYR A 63 3.32 -3.38 27.42
N LYS A 64 3.49 -2.42 28.33
CA LYS A 64 2.96 -2.52 29.67
C LYS A 64 1.42 -2.58 29.69
N ASP A 65 0.78 -1.69 28.93
CA ASP A 65 -0.67 -1.60 28.85
C ASP A 65 -1.27 -2.87 28.23
N LEU A 66 -0.61 -3.41 27.19
CA LEU A 66 -0.97 -4.70 26.58
C LEU A 66 -0.79 -5.86 27.57
N ALA A 67 0.29 -5.86 28.35
CA ALA A 67 0.54 -6.89 29.36
C ALA A 67 -0.55 -6.92 30.43
N GLU A 68 -1.01 -5.75 30.88
CA GLU A 68 -2.13 -5.62 31.83
C GLU A 68 -3.43 -6.17 31.24
N LYS A 69 -3.79 -5.79 30.01
CA LYS A 69 -4.98 -6.31 29.31
C LYS A 69 -4.94 -7.83 29.14
N MET A 70 -3.78 -8.40 28.84
CA MET A 70 -3.58 -9.84 28.64
C MET A 70 -3.29 -10.61 29.94
N LYS A 71 -3.32 -9.95 31.11
CA LYS A 71 -2.99 -10.54 32.42
C LYS A 71 -1.65 -11.29 32.42
N THR A 72 -0.62 -10.69 31.82
CA THR A 72 0.72 -11.24 31.68
C THR A 72 1.78 -10.23 32.08
N SER A 73 3.07 -10.60 32.03
CA SER A 73 4.15 -9.67 32.34
C SER A 73 4.65 -8.90 31.11
N GLU A 74 5.09 -7.67 31.29
CA GLU A 74 5.68 -6.86 30.22
C GLU A 74 6.88 -7.55 29.55
N PRO A 75 7.81 -8.22 30.28
CA PRO A 75 8.88 -9.00 29.66
C PRO A 75 8.37 -10.09 28.72
N THR A 76 7.23 -10.74 29.04
CA THR A 76 6.61 -11.75 28.19
C THR A 76 6.12 -11.12 26.88
N ILE A 77 5.51 -9.95 26.91
CA ILE A 77 5.10 -9.21 25.71
C ILE A 77 6.33 -8.77 24.91
N LYS A 78 7.36 -8.21 25.56
CA LYS A 78 8.61 -7.83 24.86
C LYS A 78 9.24 -9.02 24.13
N ARG A 79 9.29 -10.19 24.77
CA ARG A 79 9.82 -11.42 24.16
C ARG A 79 8.96 -11.85 22.97
N LEU A 80 7.63 -11.85 23.10
CA LEU A 80 6.71 -12.17 22.02
C LEU A 80 6.97 -11.33 20.76
N PHE A 81 7.12 -10.02 20.92
CA PHE A 81 7.40 -9.10 19.82
C PHE A 81 8.84 -9.14 19.30
N ALA A 82 9.79 -9.64 20.11
CA ALA A 82 11.18 -9.84 19.69
C ALA A 82 11.35 -11.13 18.88
N GLU A 83 10.77 -12.22 19.37
CA GLU A 83 10.85 -13.53 18.72
C GLU A 83 9.98 -13.59 17.44
N GLN A 84 8.92 -12.79 17.36
CA GLN A 84 7.97 -12.76 16.24
C GLN A 84 7.41 -14.17 15.93
N ASP A 85 7.27 -14.99 16.96
CA ASP A 85 6.78 -16.35 16.85
C ASP A 85 5.90 -16.69 18.04
N CYS A 86 4.70 -17.22 17.77
CA CYS A 86 3.78 -17.69 18.79
C CYS A 86 2.71 -18.60 18.18
N LYS A 87 2.00 -19.32 19.05
CA LYS A 87 0.81 -20.08 18.62
C LYS A 87 -0.27 -19.12 18.13
N LEU A 88 -1.04 -19.55 17.14
CA LEU A 88 -2.16 -18.76 16.58
C LEU A 88 -3.14 -18.29 17.68
N SER A 89 -3.43 -19.16 18.65
CA SER A 89 -4.29 -18.79 19.78
C SER A 89 -3.75 -17.58 20.54
N ARG A 90 -2.43 -17.51 20.76
CA ARG A 90 -1.80 -16.38 21.42
C ARG A 90 -1.85 -15.10 20.60
N LEU A 91 -1.74 -15.23 19.29
CA LEU A 91 -1.89 -14.10 18.37
C LEU A 91 -3.31 -13.56 18.39
N MET A 92 -4.32 -14.44 18.41
CA MET A 92 -5.73 -14.05 18.54
C MET A 92 -6.04 -13.35 19.87
N GLU A 93 -5.46 -13.83 21.00
CA GLU A 93 -5.56 -13.13 22.29
C GLU A 93 -4.98 -11.71 22.25
N VAL A 94 -3.86 -11.52 21.54
CA VAL A 94 -3.27 -10.18 21.32
C VAL A 94 -4.23 -9.31 20.52
N CYS A 95 -4.80 -9.82 19.42
CA CYS A 95 -5.78 -9.10 18.60
C CYS A 95 -6.98 -8.66 19.44
N GLU A 96 -7.56 -9.56 20.23
CA GLU A 96 -8.67 -9.26 21.13
C GLU A 96 -8.30 -8.17 22.16
N ALA A 97 -7.11 -8.26 22.76
CA ALA A 97 -6.65 -7.28 23.75
C ALA A 97 -6.45 -5.87 23.14
N VAL A 98 -6.15 -5.76 21.85
CA VAL A 98 -6.04 -4.47 21.14
C VAL A 98 -7.31 -4.09 20.37
N GLY A 99 -8.38 -4.90 20.44
CA GLY A 99 -9.68 -4.59 19.85
C GLY A 99 -9.76 -4.71 18.33
N ILE A 100 -8.97 -5.61 17.72
CA ILE A 100 -9.04 -5.90 16.28
C ILE A 100 -9.37 -7.38 16.05
N SER A 101 -9.94 -7.72 14.89
CA SER A 101 -10.08 -9.11 14.50
C SER A 101 -8.76 -9.67 13.96
N PHE A 102 -8.60 -10.99 13.98
CA PHE A 102 -7.45 -11.64 13.31
C PHE A 102 -7.47 -11.39 11.80
N THR A 103 -8.66 -11.29 11.19
CA THR A 103 -8.83 -10.98 9.77
C THR A 103 -8.28 -9.59 9.46
N ASP A 104 -8.61 -8.58 10.26
CA ASP A 104 -8.10 -7.21 10.09
C ASP A 104 -6.58 -7.16 10.21
N LEU A 105 -6.01 -7.92 11.17
CA LEU A 105 -4.55 -8.04 11.30
C LEU A 105 -3.91 -8.63 10.04
N VAL A 106 -4.51 -9.66 9.46
CA VAL A 106 -4.02 -10.28 8.22
C VAL A 106 -4.12 -9.31 7.06
N GLU A 107 -5.20 -8.56 6.94
CA GLU A 107 -5.37 -7.53 5.92
C GLU A 107 -4.33 -6.41 6.06
N LEU A 108 -4.11 -5.91 7.28
CA LEU A 108 -3.04 -4.94 7.57
C LEU A 108 -1.65 -5.47 7.20
N ALA A 109 -1.35 -6.71 7.53
CA ALA A 109 -0.07 -7.33 7.20
C ALA A 109 0.07 -7.53 5.69
N ALA A 110 -1.00 -7.90 5.00
CA ALA A 110 -1.03 -7.96 3.54
C ALA A 110 -0.76 -6.58 2.91
N GLN A 111 -1.32 -5.52 3.45
CA GLN A 111 -1.09 -4.15 3.01
C GLN A 111 0.37 -3.69 3.19
N GLN A 112 1.13 -4.25 4.13
CA GLN A 112 2.57 -3.95 4.28
C GLN A 112 3.44 -4.54 3.16
N THR A 113 2.93 -5.55 2.46
CA THR A 113 3.63 -6.24 1.37
C THR A 113 3.03 -5.89 0.01
N ILE A 114 2.18 -4.85 -0.07
CA ILE A 114 1.44 -4.52 -1.28
C ILE A 114 2.42 -4.08 -2.37
N CYS A 115 2.60 -4.97 -3.36
CA CYS A 115 2.94 -4.52 -4.69
C CYS A 115 1.68 -3.91 -5.29
N PRO A 116 1.67 -2.62 -5.65
CA PRO A 116 0.53 -2.02 -6.34
C PRO A 116 0.17 -2.84 -7.56
N THR A 117 -1.13 -3.09 -7.77
CA THR A 117 -1.57 -3.77 -8.99
C THR A 117 -1.51 -2.80 -10.15
N GLU A 118 -0.82 -3.19 -11.21
CA GLU A 118 -0.89 -2.53 -12.50
C GLU A 118 -1.98 -3.22 -13.32
N LEU A 119 -3.00 -2.48 -13.76
CA LEU A 119 -4.08 -3.03 -14.56
C LEU A 119 -3.60 -3.37 -15.98
N SER A 120 -4.29 -4.29 -16.65
CA SER A 120 -4.00 -4.54 -18.07
C SER A 120 -4.36 -3.30 -18.92
N LEU A 121 -3.68 -3.14 -20.04
CA LEU A 121 -3.97 -2.04 -20.98
C LEU A 121 -5.44 -2.07 -21.45
N GLU A 122 -5.99 -3.25 -21.66
CA GLU A 122 -7.39 -3.46 -22.06
C GLU A 122 -8.36 -3.00 -20.97
N THR A 123 -8.05 -3.29 -19.71
CA THR A 123 -8.86 -2.84 -18.56
C THR A 123 -8.81 -1.33 -18.42
N GLU A 124 -7.64 -0.72 -18.53
CA GLU A 124 -7.51 0.74 -18.51
C GLU A 124 -8.24 1.40 -19.69
N GLN A 125 -8.17 0.80 -20.89
CA GLN A 125 -8.91 1.28 -22.07
C GLN A 125 -10.42 1.20 -21.88
N ALA A 126 -10.91 0.12 -21.28
CA ALA A 126 -12.33 -0.04 -20.99
C ALA A 126 -12.82 1.00 -19.97
N LEU A 127 -12.04 1.28 -18.93
CA LEU A 127 -12.32 2.34 -17.96
C LEU A 127 -12.27 3.74 -18.60
N ALA A 128 -11.28 4.01 -19.44
CA ALA A 128 -11.12 5.28 -20.14
C ALA A 128 -12.27 5.57 -21.11
N SER A 129 -12.83 4.53 -21.73
CA SER A 129 -13.96 4.66 -22.67
C SER A 129 -15.28 4.98 -21.97
N LYS A 130 -15.40 4.71 -20.66
CA LYS A 130 -16.63 4.90 -19.86
C LYS A 130 -16.30 5.72 -18.60
N LEU A 131 -16.26 7.05 -18.72
CA LEU A 131 -15.87 7.95 -17.62
C LEU A 131 -16.68 7.73 -16.34
N GLY A 132 -17.98 7.45 -16.43
CA GLY A 132 -18.82 7.12 -15.28
C GLY A 132 -18.37 5.85 -14.57
N LEU A 133 -17.98 4.81 -15.33
CA LEU A 133 -17.47 3.56 -14.77
C LEU A 133 -16.10 3.78 -14.08
N MET A 134 -15.20 4.57 -14.71
CA MET A 134 -13.94 4.96 -14.11
C MET A 134 -14.14 5.73 -12.81
N SER A 135 -15.05 6.73 -12.81
CA SER A 135 -15.35 7.53 -11.62
C SER A 135 -15.92 6.66 -10.50
N PHE A 136 -16.87 5.79 -10.82
CA PHE A 136 -17.45 4.85 -9.85
C PHE A 136 -16.37 3.93 -9.26
N PHE A 137 -15.51 3.37 -10.09
CA PHE A 137 -14.39 2.53 -9.65
C PHE A 137 -13.40 3.29 -8.76
N MET A 138 -13.05 4.54 -9.10
CA MET A 138 -12.16 5.37 -8.27
C MET A 138 -12.74 5.65 -6.89
N LEU A 139 -14.06 5.91 -6.81
CA LEU A 139 -14.73 6.10 -5.53
C LEU A 139 -14.72 4.82 -4.68
N LEU A 140 -14.96 3.66 -5.28
CA LEU A 140 -14.85 2.37 -4.59
C LEU A 140 -13.43 2.09 -4.11
N VAL A 141 -12.40 2.33 -4.95
CA VAL A 141 -10.98 2.16 -4.56
C VAL A 141 -10.58 3.11 -3.44
N SER A 142 -11.21 4.29 -3.39
CA SER A 142 -11.06 5.27 -2.31
C SER A 142 -11.94 4.96 -1.09
N GLU A 143 -12.58 3.77 -1.08
CA GLU A 143 -13.36 3.22 0.04
C GLU A 143 -14.60 4.01 0.43
N PHE A 144 -15.20 4.70 -0.55
CA PHE A 144 -16.53 5.26 -0.38
C PHE A 144 -17.59 4.16 -0.46
N ASP A 145 -18.58 4.21 0.42
CA ASP A 145 -19.70 3.28 0.43
C ASP A 145 -20.59 3.45 -0.81
N ILE A 146 -21.16 2.34 -1.27
CA ILE A 146 -22.04 2.35 -2.46
C ILE A 146 -23.20 3.31 -2.25
N ASP A 147 -23.89 3.24 -1.10
CA ASP A 147 -25.03 4.11 -0.82
C ASP A 147 -24.65 5.59 -0.84
N PHE A 148 -23.48 5.95 -0.30
CA PHE A 148 -22.94 7.31 -0.40
C PHE A 148 -22.67 7.72 -1.84
N ILE A 149 -22.08 6.83 -2.66
CA ILE A 149 -21.80 7.10 -4.08
C ILE A 149 -23.12 7.33 -4.84
N LEU A 150 -24.12 6.49 -4.60
CA LEU A 150 -25.43 6.60 -5.25
C LEU A 150 -26.13 7.93 -4.88
N GLU A 151 -26.17 8.25 -3.58
CA GLU A 151 -26.78 9.49 -3.09
C GLU A 151 -26.09 10.74 -3.70
N LYS A 152 -24.78 10.82 -3.62
CA LYS A 152 -24.03 12.01 -4.09
C LYS A 152 -24.07 12.21 -5.60
N ASN A 153 -24.28 11.13 -6.36
CA ASN A 153 -24.38 11.20 -7.82
C ASN A 153 -25.83 11.08 -8.34
N HIS A 154 -26.82 11.11 -7.45
CA HIS A 154 -28.24 10.97 -7.79
C HIS A 154 -28.54 9.72 -8.63
N LEU A 155 -27.88 8.60 -8.31
CA LEU A 155 -28.04 7.33 -8.99
C LEU A 155 -29.07 6.46 -8.28
N SER A 156 -29.79 5.63 -9.06
CA SER A 156 -30.65 4.59 -8.51
C SER A 156 -29.84 3.36 -8.06
N LYS A 157 -30.43 2.50 -7.22
CA LYS A 157 -29.82 1.20 -6.88
C LYS A 157 -29.55 0.34 -8.11
N GLN A 158 -30.42 0.45 -9.12
CA GLN A 158 -30.25 -0.27 -10.38
C GLN A 158 -29.00 0.22 -11.14
N ASP A 159 -28.76 1.53 -11.18
CA ASP A 159 -27.55 2.09 -11.78
C ASP A 159 -26.30 1.58 -11.06
N GLY A 160 -26.29 1.60 -9.73
CA GLY A 160 -25.19 1.07 -8.92
C GLY A 160 -24.90 -0.40 -9.21
N TYR A 161 -25.93 -1.22 -9.27
CA TYR A 161 -25.81 -2.64 -9.63
C TYR A 161 -25.22 -2.82 -11.05
N LEU A 162 -25.62 -2.03 -12.03
CA LEU A 162 -25.08 -2.08 -13.39
C LEU A 162 -23.59 -1.70 -13.42
N TYR A 163 -23.19 -0.65 -12.68
CA TYR A 163 -21.76 -0.30 -12.54
C TYR A 163 -20.95 -1.43 -11.92
N LEU A 164 -21.43 -2.04 -10.83
CA LEU A 164 -20.76 -3.17 -10.20
C LEU A 164 -20.65 -4.38 -11.15
N ARG A 165 -21.68 -4.68 -11.93
CA ARG A 165 -21.65 -5.76 -12.94
C ARG A 165 -20.63 -5.50 -14.05
N GLU A 166 -20.48 -4.24 -14.50
CA GLU A 166 -19.47 -3.89 -15.48
C GLU A 166 -18.04 -4.02 -14.90
N LEU A 167 -17.83 -3.60 -13.65
CA LEU A 167 -16.54 -3.80 -12.96
C LEU A 167 -16.22 -5.29 -12.75
N GLU A 168 -17.22 -6.11 -12.46
CA GLU A 168 -17.04 -7.57 -12.34
C GLU A 168 -16.63 -8.20 -13.68
N LYS A 169 -17.26 -7.79 -14.79
CA LYS A 169 -16.87 -8.25 -16.14
C LYS A 169 -15.42 -7.90 -16.48
N LEU A 170 -14.91 -6.77 -15.97
CA LEU A 170 -13.51 -6.36 -16.13
C LEU A 170 -12.56 -7.09 -15.17
N GLY A 171 -13.07 -7.98 -14.30
CA GLY A 171 -12.25 -8.69 -13.33
C GLY A 171 -11.67 -7.83 -12.22
N LEU A 172 -12.25 -6.66 -11.96
CA LEU A 172 -11.79 -5.73 -10.93
C LEU A 172 -12.36 -6.06 -9.55
N ILE A 173 -13.60 -6.53 -9.52
CA ILE A 173 -14.33 -6.95 -8.32
C ILE A 173 -15.03 -8.29 -8.55
N ARG A 174 -15.52 -8.89 -7.48
CA ARG A 174 -16.46 -10.01 -7.52
C ARG A 174 -17.68 -9.70 -6.65
N LEU A 175 -18.89 -9.83 -7.23
CA LEU A 175 -20.13 -9.71 -6.51
C LEU A 175 -20.44 -10.99 -5.71
N ARG A 176 -21.07 -10.82 -4.54
CA ARG A 176 -21.63 -11.87 -3.72
C ARG A 176 -23.16 -11.92 -3.86
N GLN A 177 -23.77 -12.95 -3.28
CA GLN A 177 -25.24 -13.14 -3.34
C GLN A 177 -26.04 -12.10 -2.55
N ASP A 178 -25.38 -11.42 -1.60
CA ASP A 178 -25.95 -10.36 -0.75
C ASP A 178 -25.74 -8.95 -1.33
N ASP A 179 -25.42 -8.84 -2.62
CA ASP A 179 -25.06 -7.61 -3.34
C ASP A 179 -23.79 -6.90 -2.80
N SER A 180 -23.10 -7.49 -1.85
CA SER A 180 -21.76 -7.02 -1.47
C SER A 180 -20.72 -7.41 -2.52
N TYR A 181 -19.55 -6.77 -2.46
CA TYR A 181 -18.46 -7.06 -3.39
C TYR A 181 -17.11 -7.15 -2.65
N TYR A 182 -16.14 -7.75 -3.31
CA TYR A 182 -14.73 -7.67 -2.92
C TYR A 182 -13.84 -7.45 -4.13
N PHE A 183 -12.72 -6.77 -3.92
CA PHE A 183 -11.75 -6.50 -4.97
C PHE A 183 -10.99 -7.78 -5.36
N LEU A 184 -10.82 -7.97 -6.66
CA LEU A 184 -9.94 -8.99 -7.23
C LEU A 184 -8.53 -8.43 -7.50
N VAL A 185 -8.35 -7.14 -7.37
CA VAL A 185 -7.09 -6.42 -7.56
C VAL A 185 -6.58 -5.88 -6.22
N ASN A 186 -5.26 -5.90 -6.02
CA ASN A 186 -4.66 -5.31 -4.84
C ASN A 186 -4.72 -3.79 -4.92
N ARG A 187 -4.96 -3.15 -3.80
CA ARG A 187 -4.92 -1.69 -3.64
C ARG A 187 -3.66 -1.28 -2.87
N PRO A 188 -3.01 -0.16 -3.17
CA PRO A 188 -3.37 0.83 -4.20
C PRO A 188 -3.12 0.34 -5.64
N ILE A 189 -3.81 0.95 -6.60
CA ILE A 189 -3.62 0.68 -8.03
C ILE A 189 -2.53 1.59 -8.55
N ARG A 190 -1.59 1.02 -9.30
CA ARG A 190 -0.58 1.77 -10.03
C ARG A 190 -1.07 2.01 -11.46
N TRP A 191 -1.41 3.24 -11.75
CA TRP A 191 -1.85 3.67 -13.06
C TRP A 191 -0.67 3.86 -14.01
N ARG A 192 -0.83 3.49 -15.28
CA ARG A 192 0.15 3.80 -16.32
C ARG A 192 0.17 5.29 -16.60
N LEU A 193 1.34 5.90 -16.48
CA LEU A 193 1.49 7.34 -16.71
C LEU A 193 1.39 7.71 -18.21
N ASP A 194 1.60 6.75 -19.10
CA ASP A 194 1.49 6.85 -20.56
C ASP A 194 0.28 6.08 -21.13
N GLY A 195 -0.60 5.62 -20.24
CA GLY A 195 -1.75 4.79 -20.57
C GLY A 195 -3.01 5.55 -20.98
N PRO A 196 -4.09 4.83 -21.28
CA PRO A 196 -5.37 5.40 -21.71
C PRO A 196 -5.99 6.39 -20.73
N LEU A 197 -5.66 6.28 -19.43
CA LEU A 197 -6.18 7.13 -18.36
C LEU A 197 -5.31 8.36 -18.10
N HIS A 198 -4.20 8.54 -18.82
CA HIS A 198 -3.23 9.62 -18.60
C HIS A 198 -3.88 11.01 -18.50
N SER A 199 -4.70 11.38 -19.47
CA SER A 199 -5.34 12.71 -19.50
C SER A 199 -6.27 12.94 -18.29
N ILE A 200 -7.00 11.92 -17.88
CA ILE A 200 -7.89 11.98 -16.70
C ILE A 200 -7.07 12.17 -15.42
N LEU A 201 -6.01 11.37 -15.25
CA LEU A 201 -5.13 11.45 -14.09
C LEU A 201 -4.42 12.81 -13.99
N VAL A 202 -3.93 13.33 -15.12
CA VAL A 202 -3.31 14.65 -15.19
C VAL A 202 -4.31 15.73 -14.79
N ASN A 203 -5.51 15.74 -15.37
CA ASN A 203 -6.53 16.74 -15.07
C ASN A 203 -6.95 16.74 -13.59
N VAL A 204 -7.17 15.55 -13.01
CA VAL A 204 -7.52 15.41 -11.59
C VAL A 204 -6.41 15.94 -10.68
N ASN A 205 -5.15 15.58 -10.97
CA ASN A 205 -4.02 16.04 -10.16
C ASN A 205 -3.76 17.55 -10.31
N GLN A 206 -3.86 18.08 -11.52
CA GLN A 206 -3.75 19.53 -11.76
C GLN A 206 -4.86 20.30 -11.06
N GLY A 207 -6.11 19.82 -11.11
CA GLY A 207 -7.23 20.38 -10.40
C GLY A 207 -6.99 20.45 -8.89
N PHE A 208 -6.55 19.34 -8.30
CA PHE A 208 -6.21 19.26 -6.88
C PHE A 208 -5.09 20.24 -6.49
N ILE A 209 -4.00 20.29 -7.25
CA ILE A 209 -2.88 21.21 -6.99
C ILE A 209 -3.35 22.66 -7.09
N LYS A 210 -4.14 23.00 -8.11
CA LYS A 210 -4.69 24.36 -8.28
C LYS A 210 -5.57 24.75 -7.09
N GLU A 211 -6.44 23.85 -6.64
CA GLU A 211 -7.30 24.07 -5.48
C GLU A 211 -6.48 24.26 -4.20
N SER A 212 -5.48 23.39 -3.96
CA SER A 212 -4.60 23.48 -2.79
C SER A 212 -3.83 24.80 -2.72
N ILE A 213 -3.37 25.33 -3.87
CA ILE A 213 -2.71 26.64 -3.93
C ILE A 213 -3.71 27.78 -3.65
N SER A 214 -4.94 27.65 -4.10
CA SER A 214 -5.99 28.68 -3.93
C SER A 214 -6.53 28.75 -2.51
N GLN A 215 -6.44 27.67 -1.76
CA GLN A 215 -6.85 27.61 -0.35
C GLN A 215 -5.68 28.03 0.54
N ASN A 216 -5.69 29.29 0.96
CA ASN A 216 -4.59 29.92 1.73
C ASN A 216 -4.52 29.46 3.21
N ASP A 217 -5.08 28.30 3.55
CA ASP A 217 -5.05 27.72 4.90
C ASP A 217 -3.91 26.71 4.98
N SER A 218 -2.71 27.20 5.34
CA SER A 218 -1.49 26.37 5.44
C SER A 218 -1.56 25.30 6.52
N GLU A 219 -2.44 25.42 7.52
CA GLU A 219 -2.60 24.40 8.57
C GLU A 219 -3.38 23.20 8.05
N LYS A 220 -4.41 23.43 7.23
CA LYS A 220 -5.24 22.36 6.66
C LYS A 220 -4.73 21.83 5.32
N TYR A 221 -4.15 22.73 4.50
CA TYR A 221 -3.71 22.43 3.13
C TYR A 221 -2.25 22.85 2.92
N PRO A 222 -1.28 22.15 3.52
CA PRO A 222 0.12 22.49 3.36
C PRO A 222 0.54 22.32 1.90
N PHE A 223 0.95 23.43 1.26
CA PHE A 223 1.51 23.44 -0.08
C PHE A 223 2.96 23.93 -0.04
N TYR A 224 3.88 23.08 -0.49
CA TYR A 224 5.28 23.42 -0.58
C TYR A 224 5.77 23.30 -2.02
N SER A 225 6.45 24.34 -2.51
CA SER A 225 7.11 24.31 -3.81
C SER A 225 8.49 24.95 -3.69
N ALA A 226 9.51 24.24 -4.13
CA ALA A 226 10.89 24.74 -4.13
C ALA A 226 11.68 24.12 -5.27
N SER A 227 12.64 24.89 -5.80
CA SER A 227 13.62 24.42 -6.77
C SER A 227 15.02 24.65 -6.24
N ARG A 228 15.84 23.62 -6.22
CA ARG A 228 17.21 23.65 -5.71
C ARG A 228 18.09 22.76 -6.54
N LEU A 229 19.40 23.06 -6.57
CA LEU A 229 20.41 22.18 -7.13
C LEU A 229 20.73 21.08 -6.11
N LEU A 230 20.67 19.83 -6.53
CA LEU A 230 20.86 18.66 -5.69
C LEU A 230 21.95 17.74 -6.25
N SER A 231 22.69 17.08 -5.36
CA SER A 231 23.60 16.01 -5.74
C SER A 231 22.84 14.72 -6.07
N PRO A 232 23.43 13.79 -6.86
CA PRO A 232 22.83 12.48 -7.10
C PRO A 232 22.48 11.70 -5.83
N ASN A 233 23.31 11.79 -4.79
CA ASN A 233 23.07 11.13 -3.51
C ASN A 233 21.84 11.73 -2.79
N SER A 234 21.73 13.06 -2.76
CA SER A 234 20.57 13.74 -2.18
C SER A 234 19.27 13.41 -2.93
N ILE A 235 19.33 13.34 -4.26
CA ILE A 235 18.17 12.92 -5.07
C ILE A 235 17.71 11.52 -4.69
N LYS A 236 18.64 10.56 -4.59
CA LYS A 236 18.32 9.18 -4.18
C LYS A 236 17.70 9.11 -2.79
N GLN A 237 18.25 9.86 -1.83
CA GLN A 237 17.71 9.89 -0.47
C GLN A 237 16.29 10.48 -0.45
N LEU A 238 16.08 11.64 -1.07
CA LEU A 238 14.77 12.29 -1.12
C LEU A 238 13.73 11.44 -1.86
N THR A 239 14.12 10.71 -2.91
CA THR A 239 13.22 9.75 -3.56
C THR A 239 12.75 8.68 -2.59
N GLN A 240 13.67 8.13 -1.78
CA GLN A 240 13.33 7.15 -0.76
C GLN A 240 12.43 7.75 0.34
N ASP A 241 12.65 8.99 0.73
CA ASP A 241 11.84 9.68 1.73
C ASP A 241 10.40 9.92 1.22
N ILE A 242 10.25 10.24 -0.06
CA ILE A 242 8.92 10.36 -0.71
C ILE A 242 8.21 9.00 -0.74
N ASP A 243 8.90 7.93 -1.10
CA ASP A 243 8.34 6.57 -1.06
C ASP A 243 7.88 6.20 0.36
N ASN A 244 8.70 6.50 1.37
CA ASN A 244 8.38 6.26 2.77
C ASN A 244 7.15 7.09 3.23
N LEU A 245 7.05 8.34 2.81
CA LEU A 245 5.90 9.19 3.13
C LEU A 245 4.61 8.65 2.48
N TYR A 246 4.69 8.23 1.21
CA TYR A 246 3.56 7.59 0.52
C TYR A 246 3.09 6.32 1.26
N GLN A 247 4.02 5.45 1.65
CA GLN A 247 3.69 4.26 2.42
C GLN A 247 3.08 4.61 3.80
N THR A 248 3.58 5.65 4.45
CA THR A 248 3.05 6.12 5.74
C THR A 248 1.61 6.61 5.58
N PHE A 249 1.31 7.37 4.52
CA PHE A 249 -0.04 7.84 4.22
C PHE A 249 -1.02 6.67 4.02
N GLN A 250 -0.65 5.65 3.22
CA GLN A 250 -1.48 4.47 2.98
C GLN A 250 -1.74 3.68 4.27
N LYS A 251 -0.70 3.49 5.09
CA LYS A 251 -0.82 2.77 6.36
C LYS A 251 -1.69 3.50 7.37
N GLN A 252 -1.55 4.83 7.46
CA GLN A 252 -2.36 5.62 8.38
C GLN A 252 -3.84 5.57 7.96
N ALA A 253 -4.14 5.72 6.67
CA ALA A 253 -5.50 5.61 6.16
C ALA A 253 -6.14 4.25 6.51
N ALA A 254 -5.40 3.15 6.33
CA ALA A 254 -5.89 1.82 6.66
C ALA A 254 -6.16 1.64 8.17
N LEU A 255 -5.31 2.21 9.04
CA LEU A 255 -5.53 2.19 10.48
C LEU A 255 -6.74 3.03 10.89
N ASP A 256 -6.87 4.23 10.32
CA ASP A 256 -8.00 5.11 10.64
C ASP A 256 -9.33 4.43 10.27
N GLN A 257 -9.41 3.77 9.12
CA GLN A 257 -10.59 3.01 8.69
C GLN A 257 -10.95 1.84 9.62
N MET A 258 -9.99 1.29 10.36
CA MET A 258 -10.27 0.23 11.33
C MET A 258 -10.81 0.76 12.66
N PHE A 259 -10.38 1.96 13.07
CA PHE A 259 -10.63 2.45 14.42
C PHE A 259 -11.66 3.58 14.51
N TYR A 260 -11.95 4.24 13.40
CA TYR A 260 -12.88 5.36 13.37
C TYR A 260 -14.14 5.04 12.56
N PRO A 261 -15.31 5.44 13.01
CA PRO A 261 -16.54 5.34 12.23
C PRO A 261 -16.43 6.17 10.94
N ARG A 262 -17.11 5.72 9.90
CA ARG A 262 -17.01 6.34 8.56
C ARG A 262 -17.31 7.84 8.55
N GLU A 263 -18.24 8.26 9.40
CA GLU A 263 -18.71 9.65 9.53
C GLU A 263 -17.63 10.60 10.06
N GLU A 264 -16.63 10.07 10.75
CA GLU A 264 -15.49 10.83 11.28
C GLU A 264 -14.32 10.90 10.28
N LEU A 265 -14.35 10.07 9.23
CA LEU A 265 -13.28 10.02 8.23
C LEU A 265 -13.52 11.05 7.13
N LEU A 266 -12.50 11.84 6.83
CA LEU A 266 -12.52 12.85 5.77
C LEU A 266 -11.68 12.39 4.59
N PRO A 267 -12.15 12.65 3.34
CA PRO A 267 -11.37 12.33 2.15
C PRO A 267 -10.18 13.27 2.00
N PHE A 268 -8.97 12.73 2.08
CA PHE A 268 -7.73 13.46 1.83
C PHE A 268 -6.99 12.87 0.64
N LYS A 269 -6.39 13.76 -0.17
CA LYS A 269 -5.53 13.40 -1.30
C LYS A 269 -4.13 13.96 -1.07
N THR A 270 -3.12 13.19 -1.41
CA THR A 270 -1.74 13.67 -1.49
C THR A 270 -1.19 13.49 -2.90
N VAL A 271 -0.35 14.41 -3.34
CA VAL A 271 0.42 14.30 -4.59
C VAL A 271 1.88 14.57 -4.25
N LEU A 272 2.71 13.57 -4.43
CA LEU A 272 4.14 13.61 -4.13
C LEU A 272 4.93 13.48 -5.43
N THR A 273 5.81 14.41 -5.72
CA THR A 273 6.67 14.38 -6.89
C THR A 273 8.02 15.01 -6.62
N LEU A 274 9.06 14.42 -7.18
CA LEU A 274 10.41 14.96 -7.25
C LEU A 274 10.94 14.65 -8.66
N GLY A 275 11.42 15.67 -9.36
CA GLY A 275 11.90 15.49 -10.74
C GLY A 275 12.86 16.57 -11.17
N ALA A 276 13.56 16.31 -12.26
CA ALA A 276 14.37 17.34 -12.92
C ALA A 276 13.46 18.46 -13.42
N PHE A 277 13.83 19.71 -13.15
CA PHE A 277 13.07 20.88 -13.56
C PHE A 277 13.99 21.92 -14.18
N ASP A 278 13.74 22.21 -15.46
CA ASP A 278 14.47 23.23 -16.22
C ASP A 278 13.92 24.62 -15.90
N LEU A 279 14.48 25.24 -14.86
CA LEU A 279 14.12 26.59 -14.42
C LEU A 279 14.25 27.62 -15.55
N VAL A 280 15.28 27.51 -16.38
CA VAL A 280 15.57 28.47 -17.46
C VAL A 280 14.49 28.46 -18.53
N LYS A 281 13.84 27.32 -18.78
CA LYS A 281 12.71 27.20 -19.66
C LYS A 281 11.53 28.07 -19.22
N TYR A 282 11.30 28.17 -17.91
CA TYR A 282 10.16 28.87 -17.33
C TYR A 282 10.47 30.33 -16.95
N PHE A 283 11.72 30.62 -16.54
CA PHE A 283 12.12 31.94 -16.11
C PHE A 283 13.11 32.54 -17.10
N LYS A 284 12.59 33.30 -18.07
CA LYS A 284 13.39 34.03 -19.06
C LYS A 284 13.87 35.35 -18.47
N VAL A 285 15.16 35.60 -18.60
CA VAL A 285 15.76 36.86 -18.16
C VAL A 285 16.12 37.64 -19.43
N PRO A 286 15.33 38.69 -19.82
CA PRO A 286 15.67 39.53 -20.93
C PRO A 286 16.86 40.44 -20.62
N PRO A 287 17.58 40.99 -21.60
CA PRO A 287 18.57 42.04 -21.39
C PRO A 287 17.95 43.19 -20.58
N TYR A 288 18.73 43.75 -19.66
CA TYR A 288 18.26 44.85 -18.80
C TYR A 288 18.05 46.16 -19.59
N LEU A 289 18.75 46.35 -20.69
CA LEU A 289 18.61 47.43 -21.69
C LEU A 289 18.59 46.86 -23.08
#